data_05028c737751e6ff9cb0aa8eca557053
#
_entry.id   05028c737751e6ff9cb0aa8eca557053
#
_cell.length_a   1.000
_cell.length_b   1.000
_cell.length_c   1.000
_cell.angle_alpha   90.00
_cell.angle_beta   90.00
_cell.angle_gamma   90.00
#
_symmetry.space_group_name_H-M   'P 1'
#
loop_
_entity.id
_entity.type
_entity.pdbx_description
1 polymer ?
#
loop_
_entity_poly.entity_id
_entity_poly.type
_entity_poly.pdbx_seq_one_letter_code
_entity_poly.pdbx_strand_id
1 'polypeptide(L)'
;MKLQNVITFRLSILKAVSIALWAVCFYFAIIKEMNNATDESLTAYAETLMTNYLAGEDMPVTDETSNNQYYIRSVDAGYAARTRHIRYKDMEVYFEGKNKYEPARTITYIFQTADGHYRELTVFTATIDKNNLKRAILYWLIALYAVLLIGVTVVNLWTVRHSMKPLRILLDWLDAYKLGQGGKPLDNKTDITEFKIMNETVRRSIERNERQYEQQKLFIANASHEMQTPLAVCVNRLEMMLDDEKLTEEQMAEIIKTLRTLKNLSATNRSLLLLCKIDNCQFANREPVDLGNMTERLLPDLESVYEYKNITLHVDFADTVVAEMDRSLAQVLVSNLLKNAFVHNVQGGSISVTADSHSMTVANTGVPRPLDEGKIFERFYHSADKKSSTGLGLSLVKAVCNLYGFGINYSFRDGQHVFTVVFSKN
;
A
#
# COMPACT_ATOMS: atom_id res chain seq x y z
N MET A 1 -4.08 4.75 6.19
CA MET A 1 -5.38 5.12 5.54
C MET A 1 -5.20 5.01 4.02
N LYS A 2 -6.21 4.47 3.29
CA LYS A 2 -6.14 4.43 1.81
C LYS A 2 -6.22 5.87 1.26
N LEU A 3 -5.39 6.23 0.29
CA LEU A 3 -5.33 7.56 -0.35
C LEU A 3 -6.73 8.05 -0.76
N GLN A 4 -7.54 7.18 -1.30
CA GLN A 4 -8.93 7.43 -1.68
C GLN A 4 -9.77 8.01 -0.53
N ASN A 5 -9.65 7.47 0.69
CA ASN A 5 -10.40 7.94 1.85
C ASN A 5 -9.95 9.33 2.30
N VAL A 6 -8.65 9.62 2.20
CA VAL A 6 -8.09 10.94 2.55
C VAL A 6 -8.60 12.02 1.58
N ILE A 7 -8.56 11.74 0.28
CA ILE A 7 -9.05 12.68 -0.76
C ILE A 7 -10.55 12.93 -0.57
N THR A 8 -11.33 11.87 -0.45
CA THR A 8 -12.79 11.98 -0.27
C THR A 8 -13.14 12.77 0.97
N PHE A 9 -12.49 12.50 2.10
CA PHE A 9 -12.74 13.20 3.37
C PHE A 9 -12.44 14.70 3.27
N ARG A 10 -11.28 15.08 2.73
CA ARG A 10 -10.89 16.49 2.55
C ARG A 10 -11.84 17.25 1.62
N LEU A 11 -12.18 16.64 0.49
CA LEU A 11 -13.14 17.23 -0.46
C LEU A 11 -14.54 17.36 0.13
N SER A 12 -14.99 16.37 0.90
CA SER A 12 -16.31 16.43 1.55
C SER A 12 -16.38 17.54 2.60
N ILE A 13 -15.33 17.72 3.41
CA ILE A 13 -15.27 18.83 4.39
C ILE A 13 -15.30 20.18 3.68
N LEU A 14 -14.46 20.39 2.67
CA LEU A 14 -14.40 21.66 1.94
C LEU A 14 -15.76 22.03 1.34
N LYS A 15 -16.42 21.07 0.70
CA LYS A 15 -17.74 21.25 0.11
C LYS A 15 -18.80 21.51 1.18
N ALA A 16 -18.79 20.78 2.31
CA ALA A 16 -19.73 21.00 3.41
C ALA A 16 -19.61 22.42 3.99
N VAL A 17 -18.39 22.89 4.23
CA VAL A 17 -18.15 24.26 4.72
C VAL A 17 -18.62 25.31 3.71
N SER A 18 -18.34 25.12 2.43
CA SER A 18 -18.76 26.04 1.37
C SER A 18 -20.30 26.13 1.27
N ILE A 19 -21.00 25.00 1.27
CA ILE A 19 -22.47 24.96 1.20
C ILE A 19 -23.08 25.56 2.47
N ALA A 20 -22.52 25.29 3.65
CA ALA A 20 -22.97 25.87 4.91
C ALA A 20 -22.85 27.40 4.92
N LEU A 21 -21.71 27.92 4.48
CA LEU A 21 -21.49 29.38 4.36
C LEU A 21 -22.53 30.00 3.43
N TRP A 22 -22.77 29.39 2.28
CA TRP A 22 -23.78 29.85 1.33
C TRP A 22 -25.20 29.82 1.94
N ALA A 23 -25.57 28.76 2.64
CA ALA A 23 -26.86 28.64 3.30
C ALA A 23 -27.08 29.75 4.37
N VAL A 24 -26.04 30.05 5.14
CA VAL A 24 -26.07 31.16 6.14
C VAL A 24 -26.26 32.52 5.45
N CYS A 25 -25.49 32.79 4.42
CA CYS A 25 -25.63 34.03 3.64
C CYS A 25 -27.04 34.17 3.04
N PHE A 26 -27.56 33.09 2.48
CA PHE A 26 -28.88 33.02 1.88
C PHE A 26 -30.00 33.27 2.92
N TYR A 27 -29.90 32.66 4.10
CA TYR A 27 -30.82 32.87 5.19
C TYR A 27 -30.89 34.35 5.57
N PHE A 28 -29.74 34.98 5.79
CA PHE A 28 -29.71 36.43 6.14
C PHE A 28 -30.23 37.31 5.01
N ALA A 29 -29.97 36.98 3.76
CA ALA A 29 -30.49 37.69 2.59
C ALA A 29 -32.04 37.68 2.56
N ILE A 30 -32.64 36.48 2.73
CA ILE A 30 -34.10 36.34 2.78
C ILE A 30 -34.71 37.09 3.95
N ILE A 31 -34.11 37.00 5.14
CA ILE A 31 -34.63 37.74 6.32
C ILE A 31 -34.55 39.27 6.10
N LYS A 32 -33.48 39.74 5.50
CA LYS A 32 -33.34 41.16 5.16
C LYS A 32 -34.42 41.61 4.17
N GLU A 33 -34.61 40.84 3.09
CA GLU A 33 -35.62 41.17 2.07
C GLU A 33 -37.05 41.16 2.65
N MET A 34 -37.36 40.17 3.49
CA MET A 34 -38.64 40.11 4.17
C MET A 34 -38.87 41.28 5.13
N ASN A 35 -37.80 41.79 5.79
CA ASN A 35 -37.90 42.98 6.62
C ASN A 35 -38.11 44.23 5.78
N ASN A 36 -37.37 44.40 4.68
CA ASN A 36 -37.50 45.50 3.75
C ASN A 36 -38.92 45.60 3.17
N ALA A 37 -39.48 44.45 2.68
CA ALA A 37 -40.81 44.39 2.14
C ALA A 37 -41.89 44.76 3.20
N THR A 38 -41.65 44.37 4.46
CA THR A 38 -42.56 44.77 5.56
C THR A 38 -42.49 46.26 5.83
N ASP A 39 -41.31 46.85 5.90
CA ASP A 39 -41.07 48.29 6.14
C ASP A 39 -41.67 49.12 5.01
N GLU A 40 -41.49 48.69 3.74
CA GLU A 40 -42.11 49.34 2.57
C GLU A 40 -43.64 49.33 2.61
N SER A 41 -44.24 48.17 2.93
CA SER A 41 -45.69 48.06 3.09
C SER A 41 -46.24 48.95 4.21
N LEU A 42 -45.53 48.96 5.36
CA LEU A 42 -45.93 49.86 6.48
C LEU A 42 -45.82 51.31 6.09
N THR A 43 -44.79 51.70 5.35
CA THR A 43 -44.57 53.09 4.89
C THR A 43 -45.69 53.52 3.96
N ALA A 44 -46.01 52.76 2.94
CA ALA A 44 -47.07 53.06 1.98
C ALA A 44 -48.44 53.19 2.68
N TYR A 45 -48.75 52.32 3.63
CA TYR A 45 -50.00 52.39 4.41
C TYR A 45 -50.01 53.61 5.31
N ALA A 46 -48.91 53.95 6.02
CA ALA A 46 -48.81 55.12 6.87
C ALA A 46 -48.94 56.43 6.08
N GLU A 47 -48.36 56.54 4.89
CA GLU A 47 -48.48 57.67 3.99
C GLU A 47 -49.94 57.85 3.52
N THR A 48 -50.61 56.78 3.18
CA THR A 48 -52.03 56.82 2.83
C THR A 48 -52.90 57.36 4.00
N LEU A 49 -52.69 56.80 5.21
CA LEU A 49 -53.38 57.27 6.40
C LEU A 49 -53.09 58.74 6.73
N MET A 50 -51.86 59.19 6.61
CA MET A 50 -51.47 60.57 6.83
C MET A 50 -52.16 61.52 5.83
N THR A 51 -52.19 61.12 4.55
CA THR A 51 -52.85 61.85 3.49
C THR A 51 -54.35 62.00 3.75
N ASN A 52 -55.06 60.94 4.08
CA ASN A 52 -56.47 60.91 4.40
C ASN A 52 -56.75 61.81 5.63
N TYR A 53 -55.91 61.64 6.68
CA TYR A 53 -56.06 62.49 7.89
C TYR A 53 -55.93 63.96 7.63
N LEU A 54 -54.92 64.38 6.82
CA LEU A 54 -54.70 65.74 6.44
C LEU A 54 -55.78 66.32 5.50
N ALA A 55 -56.36 65.48 4.64
CA ALA A 55 -57.47 65.86 3.77
C ALA A 55 -58.83 65.92 4.49
N GLY A 56 -58.92 65.52 5.75
CA GLY A 56 -60.15 65.40 6.50
C GLY A 56 -61.10 64.32 6.02
N GLU A 57 -60.58 63.33 5.34
CA GLU A 57 -61.32 62.14 4.89
C GLU A 57 -61.52 61.10 6.02
N ASP A 58 -62.54 60.27 5.90
CA ASP A 58 -62.80 59.21 6.86
C ASP A 58 -61.65 58.23 6.95
N MET A 59 -61.15 58.03 8.18
CA MET A 59 -60.05 57.11 8.43
C MET A 59 -60.53 55.64 8.34
N PRO A 60 -59.77 54.75 7.72
CA PRO A 60 -60.15 53.32 7.65
C PRO A 60 -60.40 52.77 9.05
N VAL A 61 -61.55 52.10 9.21
CA VAL A 61 -61.85 51.40 10.46
C VAL A 61 -60.91 50.19 10.59
N THR A 62 -60.10 50.18 11.63
CA THR A 62 -59.30 49.00 11.98
C THR A 62 -60.18 47.94 12.57
N ASP A 63 -60.51 46.91 11.78
CA ASP A 63 -61.20 45.72 12.24
C ASP A 63 -60.22 44.58 12.61
N GLU A 64 -60.75 43.50 13.19
CA GLU A 64 -59.99 42.35 13.62
C GLU A 64 -59.23 41.63 12.46
N THR A 65 -59.65 41.86 11.22
CA THR A 65 -59.12 41.21 10.02
C THR A 65 -58.04 42.08 9.34
N SER A 66 -57.87 43.34 9.77
CA SER A 66 -56.88 44.25 9.19
C SER A 66 -55.45 43.82 9.57
N ASN A 67 -54.61 43.50 8.57
CA ASN A 67 -53.21 43.15 8.79
C ASN A 67 -52.41 44.30 9.39
N ASN A 68 -52.76 45.56 9.05
CA ASN A 68 -52.14 46.78 9.54
C ASN A 68 -53.12 47.51 10.42
N GLN A 69 -52.71 47.82 11.61
CA GLN A 69 -53.47 48.63 12.55
C GLN A 69 -52.73 49.96 12.84
N TYR A 70 -53.45 50.95 13.29
CA TYR A 70 -52.87 52.25 13.59
C TYR A 70 -53.52 52.91 14.78
N TYR A 71 -52.80 53.81 15.43
CA TYR A 71 -53.38 54.81 16.36
C TYR A 71 -52.69 56.14 16.15
N ILE A 72 -53.45 57.21 16.47
CA ILE A 72 -52.96 58.59 16.39
C ILE A 72 -53.04 59.18 17.78
N ARG A 73 -51.95 59.83 18.23
CA ARG A 73 -51.92 60.58 19.49
C ARG A 73 -51.40 62.00 19.28
N SER A 74 -51.87 62.92 20.14
CA SER A 74 -51.33 64.27 20.18
C SER A 74 -50.00 64.28 20.91
N VAL A 75 -49.02 64.99 20.40
CA VAL A 75 -47.68 65.07 20.99
C VAL A 75 -47.29 66.59 21.14
N ASP A 76 -46.42 66.82 22.13
CA ASP A 76 -45.93 68.20 22.37
C ASP A 76 -44.86 68.58 21.35
N ALA A 77 -44.78 69.86 21.04
CA ALA A 77 -43.80 70.43 20.09
C ALA A 77 -42.35 70.16 20.52
N GLY A 78 -42.07 70.07 21.83
CA GLY A 78 -40.76 69.72 22.34
C GLY A 78 -40.39 68.25 22.09
N TYR A 79 -41.36 67.32 22.13
CA TYR A 79 -41.21 65.91 21.76
C TYR A 79 -40.96 65.79 20.25
N ALA A 80 -41.78 66.49 19.43
CA ALA A 80 -41.65 66.48 17.98
C ALA A 80 -40.29 66.97 17.51
N ALA A 81 -39.73 67.96 18.12
CA ALA A 81 -38.43 68.55 17.78
C ALA A 81 -37.24 67.58 18.14
N ARG A 82 -37.40 66.73 19.16
CA ARG A 82 -36.34 65.88 19.65
C ARG A 82 -36.39 64.47 19.05
N THR A 83 -37.47 64.10 18.37
CA THR A 83 -37.72 62.74 17.87
C THR A 83 -37.62 62.79 16.35
N ARG A 84 -36.99 61.67 15.76
CA ARG A 84 -36.99 61.53 14.30
C ARG A 84 -38.42 61.44 13.77
N HIS A 85 -38.70 62.07 12.67
CA HIS A 85 -40.06 62.10 12.08
C HIS A 85 -40.53 60.80 11.56
N ILE A 86 -39.59 59.90 11.19
CA ILE A 86 -39.89 58.55 10.74
C ILE A 86 -39.00 57.59 11.54
N ARG A 87 -39.63 56.57 12.16
CA ARG A 87 -38.92 55.61 12.97
C ARG A 87 -39.55 54.23 12.85
N TYR A 88 -38.73 53.24 12.48
CA TYR A 88 -39.12 51.83 12.56
C TYR A 88 -38.63 51.22 13.87
N LYS A 89 -39.52 50.40 14.52
CA LYS A 89 -39.17 49.74 15.76
C LYS A 89 -39.95 48.43 15.87
N ASP A 90 -39.31 47.39 16.38
CA ASP A 90 -40.00 46.19 16.82
C ASP A 90 -40.40 46.39 18.28
N MET A 91 -41.70 46.23 18.61
CA MET A 91 -42.21 46.35 19.96
C MET A 91 -43.43 45.49 20.15
N GLU A 92 -43.79 45.20 21.43
CA GLU A 92 -45.05 44.57 21.75
C GLU A 92 -46.15 45.59 21.70
N VAL A 93 -47.21 45.31 20.96
CA VAL A 93 -48.39 46.16 20.82
C VAL A 93 -49.61 45.38 21.24
N TYR A 94 -50.53 46.04 21.91
CA TYR A 94 -51.83 45.48 22.28
C TYR A 94 -52.74 45.49 21.07
N PHE A 95 -53.23 44.33 20.70
CA PHE A 95 -54.19 44.14 19.61
C PHE A 95 -55.60 44.00 20.21
N GLU A 96 -56.44 45.03 20.06
CA GLU A 96 -57.78 45.08 20.63
C GLU A 96 -58.64 43.91 20.18
N GLY A 97 -58.60 43.53 18.89
CA GLY A 97 -59.37 42.41 18.36
C GLY A 97 -58.98 41.03 18.89
N LYS A 98 -57.74 40.88 19.37
CA LYS A 98 -57.23 39.61 19.92
C LYS A 98 -57.11 39.62 21.44
N ASN A 99 -57.36 40.76 22.07
CA ASN A 99 -57.27 41.00 23.51
C ASN A 99 -55.94 40.52 24.14
N LYS A 100 -54.80 40.76 23.43
CA LYS A 100 -53.46 40.35 23.88
C LYS A 100 -52.36 41.23 23.28
N TYR A 101 -51.21 41.24 23.98
CA TYR A 101 -50.00 41.81 23.44
C TYR A 101 -49.34 40.85 22.47
N GLU A 102 -49.01 41.33 21.28
CA GLU A 102 -48.27 40.60 20.28
C GLU A 102 -47.04 41.39 19.78
N PRO A 103 -45.95 40.72 19.43
CA PRO A 103 -44.81 41.41 18.81
C PRO A 103 -45.23 41.94 17.44
N ALA A 104 -44.95 43.22 17.23
CA ALA A 104 -45.31 43.95 16.01
C ALA A 104 -44.15 44.74 15.48
N ARG A 105 -44.06 44.84 14.16
CA ARG A 105 -43.22 45.84 13.49
C ARG A 105 -44.00 47.13 13.38
N THR A 106 -43.42 48.25 13.86
CA THR A 106 -44.08 49.57 13.90
C THR A 106 -43.30 50.58 13.06
N ILE A 107 -44.05 51.44 12.39
CA ILE A 107 -43.55 52.70 11.84
C ILE A 107 -44.25 53.87 12.53
N THR A 108 -43.52 54.84 12.92
CA THR A 108 -44.04 56.06 13.56
C THR A 108 -43.73 57.26 12.71
N TYR A 109 -44.76 58.02 12.38
CA TYR A 109 -44.70 59.33 11.71
C TYR A 109 -45.09 60.43 12.64
N ILE A 110 -44.31 61.53 12.68
CA ILE A 110 -44.67 62.78 13.39
C ILE A 110 -44.91 63.85 12.33
N PHE A 111 -46.10 64.42 12.29
CA PHE A 111 -46.46 65.48 11.34
C PHE A 111 -47.25 66.58 12.04
N GLN A 112 -47.26 67.75 11.42
CA GLN A 112 -48.02 68.93 11.91
C GLN A 112 -49.33 69.05 11.14
N THR A 113 -50.44 69.26 11.87
CA THR A 113 -51.77 69.48 11.29
C THR A 113 -51.95 71.00 10.95
N ALA A 114 -52.96 71.32 10.15
CA ALA A 114 -53.27 72.72 9.78
C ALA A 114 -53.54 73.62 10.99
N ASP A 115 -53.98 73.07 12.11
CA ASP A 115 -54.21 73.78 13.38
C ASP A 115 -52.92 74.04 14.16
N GLY A 116 -51.71 73.71 13.62
CA GLY A 116 -50.42 73.91 14.27
C GLY A 116 -50.05 72.84 15.33
N HIS A 117 -50.89 71.91 15.58
CA HIS A 117 -50.67 70.84 16.54
C HIS A 117 -49.85 69.68 15.93
N TYR A 118 -48.95 69.10 16.73
CA TYR A 118 -48.20 67.90 16.30
C TYR A 118 -48.99 66.59 16.64
N ARG A 119 -49.02 65.72 15.66
CA ARG A 119 -49.61 64.36 15.77
C ARG A 119 -48.57 63.31 15.50
N GLU A 120 -48.65 62.24 16.27
CA GLU A 120 -47.87 61.04 16.05
C GLU A 120 -48.80 59.90 15.56
N LEU A 121 -48.61 59.47 14.33
CA LEU A 121 -49.25 58.29 13.74
C LEU A 121 -48.35 57.10 13.93
N THR A 122 -48.80 56.11 14.63
CA THR A 122 -48.11 54.82 14.73
C THR A 122 -48.91 53.77 14.00
N VAL A 123 -48.28 53.19 12.97
CA VAL A 123 -48.82 52.05 12.23
C VAL A 123 -48.06 50.81 12.61
N PHE A 124 -48.72 49.70 12.77
CA PHE A 124 -48.11 48.47 13.17
C PHE A 124 -48.75 47.27 12.50
N THR A 125 -47.94 46.20 12.30
CA THR A 125 -48.37 44.90 11.79
C THR A 125 -47.85 43.78 12.70
N ALA A 126 -48.68 42.79 12.97
CA ALA A 126 -48.29 41.67 13.81
C ALA A 126 -47.14 40.87 13.16
N THR A 127 -46.13 40.51 13.96
CA THR A 127 -44.97 39.76 13.48
C THR A 127 -44.96 38.28 13.92
N ILE A 128 -46.01 37.78 14.57
CA ILE A 128 -46.11 36.39 14.99
C ILE A 128 -46.00 35.45 13.81
N ASP A 129 -46.76 35.68 12.74
CA ASP A 129 -46.73 34.86 11.54
C ASP A 129 -45.38 34.98 10.82
N LYS A 130 -44.76 36.14 10.89
CA LYS A 130 -43.40 36.40 10.37
C LYS A 130 -42.37 35.55 11.12
N ASN A 131 -42.45 35.39 12.43
CA ASN A 131 -41.54 34.56 13.20
C ASN A 131 -41.74 33.06 12.93
N ASN A 132 -42.98 32.64 12.72
CA ASN A 132 -43.31 31.27 12.29
C ASN A 132 -42.75 31.00 10.88
N LEU A 133 -42.87 31.97 9.96
CA LEU A 133 -42.28 31.92 8.62
C LEU A 133 -40.77 31.83 8.65
N LYS A 134 -40.09 32.62 9.48
CA LYS A 134 -38.62 32.55 9.68
C LYS A 134 -38.18 31.16 10.15
N ARG A 135 -38.90 30.55 11.10
CA ARG A 135 -38.63 29.18 11.56
C ARG A 135 -38.85 28.15 10.45
N ALA A 136 -39.96 28.26 9.71
CA ALA A 136 -40.24 27.39 8.57
C ALA A 136 -39.15 27.48 7.51
N ILE A 137 -38.70 28.67 7.14
CA ILE A 137 -37.59 28.91 6.20
C ILE A 137 -36.31 28.24 6.71
N LEU A 138 -36.00 28.40 8.01
CA LEU A 138 -34.83 27.78 8.61
C LEU A 138 -34.90 26.25 8.55
N TYR A 139 -36.03 25.62 8.88
CA TYR A 139 -36.22 24.18 8.80
C TYR A 139 -36.08 23.66 7.37
N TRP A 140 -36.71 24.31 6.39
CA TRP A 140 -36.58 23.92 4.98
C TRP A 140 -35.15 24.09 4.46
N LEU A 141 -34.44 25.17 4.90
CA LEU A 141 -33.04 25.39 4.54
C LEU A 141 -32.12 24.31 5.12
N ILE A 142 -32.33 23.92 6.39
CA ILE A 142 -31.58 22.82 7.01
C ILE A 142 -31.86 21.49 6.28
N ALA A 143 -33.11 21.20 5.95
CA ALA A 143 -33.50 20.01 5.22
C ALA A 143 -32.83 19.98 3.83
N LEU A 144 -32.88 21.08 3.09
CA LEU A 144 -32.23 21.21 1.77
C LEU A 144 -30.72 21.04 1.88
N TYR A 145 -30.10 21.67 2.88
CA TYR A 145 -28.67 21.50 3.15
C TYR A 145 -28.29 20.05 3.39
N ALA A 146 -29.07 19.33 4.21
CA ALA A 146 -28.82 17.91 4.50
C ALA A 146 -28.92 17.05 3.23
N VAL A 147 -29.95 17.26 2.41
CA VAL A 147 -30.13 16.55 1.14
C VAL A 147 -28.96 16.82 0.17
N LEU A 148 -28.58 18.09 0.01
CA LEU A 148 -27.44 18.48 -0.84
C LEU A 148 -26.12 17.88 -0.34
N LEU A 149 -25.87 17.90 0.97
CA LEU A 149 -24.66 17.34 1.56
C LEU A 149 -24.57 15.82 1.31
N ILE A 150 -25.67 15.10 1.51
CA ILE A 150 -25.74 13.65 1.22
C ILE A 150 -25.48 13.42 -0.27
N GLY A 151 -26.20 14.10 -1.15
CA GLY A 151 -26.06 13.95 -2.60
C GLY A 151 -24.65 14.21 -3.09
N VAL A 152 -24.04 15.31 -2.67
CA VAL A 152 -22.65 15.67 -3.01
C VAL A 152 -21.67 14.64 -2.48
N THR A 153 -21.88 14.12 -1.28
CA THR A 153 -21.01 13.10 -0.68
C THR A 153 -21.09 11.79 -1.46
N VAL A 154 -22.29 11.34 -1.81
CA VAL A 154 -22.50 10.12 -2.60
C VAL A 154 -21.84 10.22 -3.99
N VAL A 155 -22.07 11.33 -4.70
CA VAL A 155 -21.47 11.56 -6.01
C VAL A 155 -19.93 11.60 -5.91
N ASN A 156 -19.41 12.28 -4.88
CA ASN A 156 -17.96 12.35 -4.66
C ASN A 156 -17.33 10.98 -4.38
N LEU A 157 -17.97 10.16 -3.53
CA LEU A 157 -17.54 8.80 -3.24
C LEU A 157 -17.55 7.93 -4.50
N TRP A 158 -18.61 8.01 -5.28
CA TRP A 158 -18.73 7.26 -6.55
C TRP A 158 -17.66 7.67 -7.55
N THR A 159 -17.48 8.98 -7.77
CA THR A 159 -16.50 9.52 -8.72
C THR A 159 -15.07 9.11 -8.35
N VAL A 160 -14.66 9.28 -7.08
CA VAL A 160 -13.31 8.93 -6.63
C VAL A 160 -13.07 7.42 -6.73
N ARG A 161 -14.07 6.59 -6.35
CA ARG A 161 -13.95 5.12 -6.48
C ARG A 161 -13.80 4.70 -7.93
N HIS A 162 -14.60 5.28 -8.82
CA HIS A 162 -14.57 4.94 -10.24
C HIS A 162 -13.27 5.40 -10.92
N SER A 163 -12.86 6.63 -10.68
CA SER A 163 -11.64 7.20 -11.24
C SER A 163 -10.36 6.51 -10.76
N MET A 164 -10.35 5.96 -9.52
CA MET A 164 -9.17 5.26 -8.97
C MET A 164 -9.16 3.74 -9.26
N LYS A 165 -10.18 3.21 -9.91
CA LYS A 165 -10.25 1.78 -10.27
C LYS A 165 -9.06 1.33 -11.13
N PRO A 166 -8.64 2.07 -12.19
CA PRO A 166 -7.49 1.69 -13.02
C PRO A 166 -6.18 1.57 -12.24
N LEU A 167 -5.96 2.48 -11.28
CA LEU A 167 -4.77 2.41 -10.43
C LEU A 167 -4.74 1.14 -9.58
N ARG A 168 -5.89 0.73 -9.05
CA ARG A 168 -5.98 -0.51 -8.26
C ARG A 168 -5.69 -1.73 -9.12
N ILE A 169 -6.29 -1.82 -10.31
CA ILE A 169 -6.04 -2.92 -11.25
C ILE A 169 -4.55 -3.03 -11.58
N LEU A 170 -3.89 -1.89 -11.83
CA LEU A 170 -2.45 -1.89 -12.11
C LEU A 170 -1.61 -2.38 -10.92
N LEU A 171 -1.94 -1.92 -9.69
CA LEU A 171 -1.23 -2.35 -8.49
C LEU A 171 -1.42 -3.84 -8.20
N ASP A 172 -2.66 -4.34 -8.29
CA ASP A 172 -2.97 -5.76 -8.09
C ASP A 172 -2.27 -6.64 -9.14
N TRP A 173 -2.20 -6.17 -10.39
CA TRP A 173 -1.48 -6.87 -11.46
C TRP A 173 0.04 -6.87 -11.22
N LEU A 174 0.64 -5.74 -10.77
CA LEU A 174 2.06 -5.65 -10.43
C LEU A 174 2.45 -6.57 -9.26
N ASP A 175 1.58 -6.67 -8.25
CA ASP A 175 1.81 -7.55 -7.09
C ASP A 175 1.77 -9.04 -7.48
N ALA A 176 0.91 -9.38 -8.44
CA ALA A 176 0.80 -10.75 -8.96
C ALA A 176 1.86 -11.10 -10.02
N TYR A 177 2.56 -10.08 -10.57
CA TYR A 177 3.52 -10.29 -11.66
C TYR A 177 4.80 -10.96 -11.16
N LYS A 178 5.21 -12.03 -11.85
CA LYS A 178 6.46 -12.75 -11.58
C LYS A 178 7.30 -12.82 -12.85
N LEU A 179 8.52 -12.28 -12.78
CA LEU A 179 9.48 -12.28 -13.88
C LEU A 179 9.81 -13.71 -14.32
N GLY A 180 9.80 -13.95 -15.63
CA GLY A 180 10.16 -15.26 -16.22
C GLY A 180 9.10 -16.35 -16.16
N GLN A 181 7.90 -16.07 -15.59
CA GLN A 181 6.80 -17.05 -15.51
C GLN A 181 5.66 -16.81 -16.51
N GLY A 182 5.80 -15.86 -17.44
CA GLY A 182 4.80 -15.56 -18.46
C GLY A 182 3.48 -15.06 -17.87
N GLY A 183 3.50 -13.91 -17.20
CA GLY A 183 2.32 -13.32 -16.59
C GLY A 183 1.23 -12.95 -17.60
N LYS A 184 -0.03 -12.91 -17.17
CA LYS A 184 -1.14 -12.43 -18.00
C LYS A 184 -0.87 -10.98 -18.41
N PRO A 185 -1.16 -10.59 -19.67
CA PRO A 185 -1.00 -9.22 -20.11
C PRO A 185 -1.87 -8.28 -19.27
N LEU A 186 -1.39 -7.05 -19.05
CA LEU A 186 -2.15 -6.02 -18.35
C LEU A 186 -3.37 -5.61 -19.18
N ASP A 187 -4.57 -6.01 -18.75
CA ASP A 187 -5.83 -5.52 -19.30
C ASP A 187 -6.43 -4.47 -18.35
N ASN A 188 -6.00 -3.22 -18.53
CA ASN A 188 -6.42 -2.09 -17.73
C ASN A 188 -6.89 -0.94 -18.63
N LYS A 189 -8.11 -1.09 -19.17
CA LYS A 189 -8.74 -0.07 -20.03
C LYS A 189 -9.17 1.13 -19.19
N THR A 190 -8.73 2.31 -19.59
CA THR A 190 -9.07 3.58 -18.93
C THR A 190 -9.11 4.72 -19.93
N ASP A 191 -9.97 5.70 -19.69
CA ASP A 191 -10.03 6.92 -20.52
C ASP A 191 -9.17 8.06 -19.94
N ILE A 192 -8.65 7.90 -18.74
CA ILE A 192 -7.80 8.87 -18.06
C ILE A 192 -6.39 8.80 -18.64
N THR A 193 -5.93 9.90 -19.24
CA THR A 193 -4.66 10.00 -19.98
C THR A 193 -3.46 9.61 -19.10
N GLU A 194 -3.42 10.05 -17.85
CA GLU A 194 -2.34 9.75 -16.92
C GLU A 194 -2.21 8.25 -16.65
N PHE A 195 -3.34 7.56 -16.53
CA PHE A 195 -3.33 6.10 -16.35
C PHE A 195 -3.00 5.35 -17.65
N LYS A 196 -3.35 5.89 -18.82
CA LYS A 196 -2.89 5.33 -20.12
C LYS A 196 -1.37 5.38 -20.21
N ILE A 197 -0.77 6.56 -19.94
CA ILE A 197 0.68 6.74 -19.96
C ILE A 197 1.37 5.83 -18.92
N MET A 198 0.81 5.74 -17.72
CA MET A 198 1.35 4.88 -16.66
C MET A 198 1.31 3.40 -17.06
N ASN A 199 0.18 2.89 -17.56
CA ASN A 199 0.04 1.53 -18.05
C ASN A 199 1.08 1.21 -19.14
N GLU A 200 1.23 2.10 -20.11
CA GLU A 200 2.19 1.94 -21.20
C GLU A 200 3.64 1.95 -20.72
N THR A 201 3.97 2.86 -19.80
CA THR A 201 5.32 2.96 -19.21
C THR A 201 5.67 1.70 -18.42
N VAL A 202 4.74 1.21 -17.59
CA VAL A 202 4.92 -0.03 -16.83
C VAL A 202 5.05 -1.22 -17.77
N ARG A 203 4.20 -1.33 -18.80
CA ARG A 203 4.27 -2.40 -19.80
C ARG A 203 5.62 -2.44 -20.49
N ARG A 204 6.12 -1.29 -20.97
CA ARG A 204 7.44 -1.19 -21.63
C ARG A 204 8.58 -1.55 -20.67
N SER A 205 8.49 -1.13 -19.42
CA SER A 205 9.51 -1.46 -18.41
C SER A 205 9.58 -2.97 -18.17
N ILE A 206 8.42 -3.62 -18.05
CA ILE A 206 8.34 -5.07 -17.86
C ILE A 206 8.84 -5.82 -19.09
N GLU A 207 8.41 -5.45 -20.30
CA GLU A 207 8.90 -6.05 -21.54
C GLU A 207 10.43 -5.93 -21.67
N ARG A 208 10.99 -4.80 -21.25
CA ARG A 208 12.45 -4.61 -21.23
C ARG A 208 13.11 -5.54 -20.21
N ASN A 209 12.55 -5.64 -19.01
CA ASN A 209 13.09 -6.53 -17.98
C ASN A 209 13.01 -8.00 -18.39
N GLU A 210 11.92 -8.43 -19.02
CA GLU A 210 11.77 -9.80 -19.55
C GLU A 210 12.80 -10.11 -20.64
N ARG A 211 12.99 -9.18 -21.59
CA ARG A 211 14.04 -9.35 -22.61
C ARG A 211 15.44 -9.45 -22.01
N GLN A 212 15.75 -8.62 -21.01
CA GLN A 212 17.05 -8.69 -20.31
C GLN A 212 17.20 -10.03 -19.58
N TYR A 213 16.14 -10.50 -18.91
CA TYR A 213 16.13 -11.79 -18.24
C TYR A 213 16.36 -12.96 -19.22
N GLU A 214 15.65 -12.98 -20.35
CA GLU A 214 15.84 -14.01 -21.38
C GLU A 214 17.25 -13.97 -22.00
N GLN A 215 17.77 -12.76 -22.28
CA GLN A 215 19.15 -12.60 -22.75
C GLN A 215 20.18 -13.11 -21.74
N GLN A 216 20.00 -12.81 -20.45
CA GLN A 216 20.86 -13.30 -19.39
C GLN A 216 20.80 -14.83 -19.27
N LYS A 217 19.60 -15.42 -19.40
CA LYS A 217 19.40 -16.87 -19.39
C LYS A 217 20.16 -17.56 -20.54
N LEU A 218 20.00 -17.04 -21.76
CA LEU A 218 20.72 -17.53 -22.95
C LEU A 218 22.23 -17.37 -22.81
N PHE A 219 22.70 -16.22 -22.32
CA PHE A 219 24.12 -15.99 -22.08
C PHE A 219 24.72 -17.01 -21.11
N ILE A 220 24.05 -17.26 -19.97
CA ILE A 220 24.49 -18.24 -18.98
C ILE A 220 24.52 -19.66 -19.57
N ALA A 221 23.48 -20.03 -20.34
CA ALA A 221 23.42 -21.33 -20.97
C ALA A 221 24.58 -21.55 -21.97
N ASN A 222 24.81 -20.56 -22.84
CA ASN A 222 25.86 -20.64 -23.84
C ASN A 222 27.26 -20.60 -23.20
N ALA A 223 27.50 -19.68 -22.24
CA ALA A 223 28.76 -19.59 -21.53
C ALA A 223 29.12 -20.91 -20.83
N SER A 224 28.10 -21.64 -20.32
CA SER A 224 28.30 -22.97 -19.72
C SER A 224 28.93 -23.97 -20.68
N HIS A 225 28.40 -24.04 -21.88
CA HIS A 225 28.90 -25.00 -22.90
C HIS A 225 30.25 -24.55 -23.48
N GLU A 226 30.38 -23.27 -23.81
CA GLU A 226 31.60 -22.72 -24.40
C GLU A 226 32.83 -22.79 -23.47
N MET A 227 32.64 -22.76 -22.14
CA MET A 227 33.72 -22.90 -21.17
C MET A 227 34.03 -24.37 -20.83
N GLN A 228 33.02 -25.25 -20.82
CA GLN A 228 33.22 -26.67 -20.47
C GLN A 228 34.04 -27.43 -21.53
N THR A 229 33.77 -27.16 -22.82
CA THR A 229 34.40 -27.86 -23.93
C THR A 229 35.95 -27.66 -23.97
N PRO A 230 36.52 -26.44 -23.94
CA PRO A 230 37.97 -26.28 -23.96
C PRO A 230 38.65 -26.84 -22.70
N LEU A 231 37.98 -26.73 -21.52
CA LEU A 231 38.52 -27.32 -20.30
C LEU A 231 38.61 -28.85 -20.38
N ALA A 232 37.54 -29.48 -20.91
CA ALA A 232 37.52 -30.94 -21.12
C ALA A 232 38.63 -31.37 -22.10
N VAL A 233 38.81 -30.62 -23.18
CA VAL A 233 39.92 -30.90 -24.15
C VAL A 233 41.28 -30.78 -23.50
N CYS A 234 41.51 -29.74 -22.67
CA CYS A 234 42.80 -29.60 -21.96
C CYS A 234 43.05 -30.73 -20.96
N VAL A 235 41.99 -31.12 -20.20
CA VAL A 235 42.07 -32.25 -19.25
C VAL A 235 42.40 -33.57 -19.98
N ASN A 236 41.67 -33.89 -21.07
CA ASN A 236 41.90 -35.11 -21.84
C ASN A 236 43.33 -35.16 -22.44
N ARG A 237 43.83 -34.03 -22.97
CA ARG A 237 45.17 -33.95 -23.51
C ARG A 237 46.25 -34.19 -22.45
N LEU A 238 46.08 -33.66 -21.26
CA LEU A 238 47.02 -33.88 -20.15
C LEU A 238 46.92 -35.34 -19.61
N GLU A 239 45.72 -35.91 -19.59
CA GLU A 239 45.55 -37.32 -19.23
C GLU A 239 46.22 -38.24 -20.25
N MET A 240 46.07 -37.97 -21.55
CA MET A 240 46.80 -38.73 -22.60
C MET A 240 48.32 -38.57 -22.51
N MET A 241 48.82 -37.38 -22.08
CA MET A 241 50.27 -37.20 -21.87
C MET A 241 50.81 -38.01 -20.71
N LEU A 242 50.00 -38.32 -19.67
CA LEU A 242 50.40 -39.16 -18.53
C LEU A 242 50.62 -40.63 -18.91
N ASP A 243 50.06 -41.08 -20.04
CA ASP A 243 50.20 -42.45 -20.54
C ASP A 243 51.53 -42.64 -21.31
N ASP A 244 52.36 -41.57 -21.52
CA ASP A 244 53.64 -41.68 -22.20
C ASP A 244 54.72 -42.20 -21.23
N GLU A 245 55.23 -43.41 -21.47
CA GLU A 245 56.26 -44.08 -20.68
C GLU A 245 57.61 -43.32 -20.68
N LYS A 246 57.80 -42.33 -21.54
CA LYS A 246 59.03 -41.54 -21.63
C LYS A 246 59.08 -40.32 -20.71
N LEU A 247 58.05 -40.06 -19.96
CA LEU A 247 58.01 -38.93 -19.03
C LEU A 247 58.97 -39.16 -17.84
N THR A 248 59.66 -38.12 -17.47
CA THR A 248 60.39 -38.08 -16.20
C THR A 248 59.42 -37.90 -15.03
N GLU A 249 59.84 -38.35 -13.83
CA GLU A 249 59.02 -38.19 -12.61
C GLU A 249 58.65 -36.70 -12.35
N GLU A 250 59.58 -35.78 -12.65
CA GLU A 250 59.34 -34.36 -12.47
C GLU A 250 58.31 -33.84 -13.47
N GLN A 251 58.36 -34.24 -14.74
CA GLN A 251 57.37 -33.91 -15.77
C GLN A 251 55.98 -34.47 -15.42
N MET A 252 55.92 -35.70 -14.95
CA MET A 252 54.69 -36.36 -14.51
C MET A 252 54.07 -35.60 -13.32
N ALA A 253 54.89 -35.16 -12.33
CA ALA A 253 54.43 -34.40 -11.18
C ALA A 253 53.84 -33.01 -11.61
N GLU A 254 54.45 -32.31 -12.57
CA GLU A 254 53.95 -31.05 -13.09
C GLU A 254 52.67 -31.21 -13.91
N ILE A 255 52.54 -32.28 -14.71
CA ILE A 255 51.30 -32.60 -15.43
C ILE A 255 50.17 -32.89 -14.44
N ILE A 256 50.41 -33.71 -13.41
CA ILE A 256 49.41 -34.03 -12.36
C ILE A 256 48.98 -32.75 -11.64
N LYS A 257 49.89 -31.85 -11.31
CA LYS A 257 49.60 -30.57 -10.67
C LYS A 257 48.75 -29.67 -11.55
N THR A 258 49.10 -29.58 -12.86
CA THR A 258 48.33 -28.81 -13.84
C THR A 258 46.94 -29.38 -14.05
N LEU A 259 46.83 -30.69 -14.16
CA LEU A 259 45.57 -31.44 -14.31
C LEU A 259 44.66 -31.23 -13.11
N ARG A 260 45.20 -31.27 -11.87
CA ARG A 260 44.47 -30.92 -10.65
C ARG A 260 43.92 -29.50 -10.69
N THR A 261 44.73 -28.53 -11.15
CA THR A 261 44.33 -27.13 -11.27
C THR A 261 43.20 -26.96 -12.28
N LEU A 262 43.26 -27.60 -13.45
CA LEU A 262 42.23 -27.57 -14.47
C LEU A 262 40.92 -28.25 -14.01
N LYS A 263 41.01 -29.40 -13.31
CA LYS A 263 39.86 -30.09 -12.73
C LYS A 263 39.16 -29.20 -11.68
N ASN A 264 39.95 -28.50 -10.84
CA ASN A 264 39.38 -27.55 -9.87
C ASN A 264 38.73 -26.34 -10.56
N LEU A 265 39.36 -25.79 -11.62
CA LEU A 265 38.78 -24.69 -12.41
C LEU A 265 37.47 -25.12 -13.07
N SER A 266 37.42 -26.32 -13.66
CA SER A 266 36.20 -26.90 -14.25
C SER A 266 35.08 -27.08 -13.23
N ALA A 267 35.41 -27.59 -12.04
CA ALA A 267 34.44 -27.75 -10.95
C ALA A 267 33.90 -26.39 -10.44
N THR A 268 34.82 -25.39 -10.30
CA THR A 268 34.44 -24.04 -9.89
C THR A 268 33.54 -23.39 -10.92
N ASN A 269 33.88 -23.46 -12.21
CA ASN A 269 33.09 -22.94 -13.31
C ASN A 269 31.69 -23.59 -13.35
N ARG A 270 31.61 -24.92 -13.23
CA ARG A 270 30.35 -25.66 -13.16
C ARG A 270 29.48 -25.21 -11.97
N SER A 271 30.10 -25.00 -10.81
CA SER A 271 29.39 -24.54 -9.59
C SER A 271 28.87 -23.11 -9.74
N LEU A 272 29.66 -22.21 -10.34
CA LEU A 272 29.23 -20.82 -10.61
C LEU A 272 28.05 -20.76 -11.59
N LEU A 273 28.14 -21.53 -12.69
CA LEU A 273 27.06 -21.60 -13.68
C LEU A 273 25.79 -22.20 -13.09
N LEU A 274 25.92 -23.19 -12.20
CA LEU A 274 24.76 -23.74 -11.49
C LEU A 274 24.15 -22.73 -10.53
N LEU A 275 24.97 -21.98 -9.78
CA LEU A 275 24.49 -20.87 -8.94
C LEU A 275 23.71 -19.83 -9.77
N CYS A 276 24.26 -19.42 -10.92
CA CYS A 276 23.58 -18.51 -11.83
C CYS A 276 22.23 -19.06 -12.33
N LYS A 277 22.17 -20.37 -12.65
CA LYS A 277 20.89 -21.01 -13.04
C LYS A 277 19.87 -21.04 -11.90
N ILE A 278 20.32 -21.29 -10.66
CA ILE A 278 19.47 -21.29 -9.47
C ILE A 278 18.97 -19.86 -9.18
N ASP A 279 19.84 -18.86 -9.17
CA ASP A 279 19.51 -17.45 -8.92
C ASP A 279 18.49 -16.93 -9.97
N ASN A 280 18.56 -17.43 -11.21
CA ASN A 280 17.63 -17.11 -12.28
C ASN A 280 16.39 -18.03 -12.34
N CYS A 281 16.09 -18.77 -11.27
CA CYS A 281 14.91 -19.64 -11.17
C CYS A 281 14.70 -20.59 -12.36
N GLN A 282 15.78 -21.13 -12.99
CA GLN A 282 15.71 -21.94 -14.19
C GLN A 282 15.29 -23.42 -13.92
N PHE A 283 14.99 -23.76 -12.68
CA PHE A 283 14.53 -25.09 -12.26
C PHE A 283 13.03 -25.04 -11.96
N ALA A 284 12.23 -25.36 -12.97
CA ALA A 284 10.76 -25.35 -12.87
C ALA A 284 10.18 -26.69 -12.38
N ASN A 285 10.90 -27.79 -12.55
CA ASN A 285 10.42 -29.11 -12.19
C ASN A 285 10.43 -29.28 -10.67
N ARG A 286 9.33 -29.79 -10.14
CA ARG A 286 9.22 -30.21 -8.75
C ARG A 286 8.63 -31.62 -8.75
N GLU A 287 9.33 -32.53 -8.13
CA GLU A 287 8.90 -33.93 -7.93
C GLU A 287 9.21 -34.33 -6.49
N PRO A 288 8.48 -35.29 -5.92
CA PRO A 288 8.81 -35.80 -4.62
C PRO A 288 10.11 -36.62 -4.71
N VAL A 289 11.16 -36.17 -4.04
CA VAL A 289 12.47 -36.80 -4.02
C VAL A 289 12.75 -37.33 -2.62
N ASP A 290 13.03 -38.61 -2.52
CA ASP A 290 13.50 -39.27 -1.28
C ASP A 290 15.00 -38.99 -1.07
N LEU A 291 15.29 -38.07 -0.12
CA LEU A 291 16.64 -37.65 0.22
C LEU A 291 17.40 -38.68 1.04
N GLY A 292 16.71 -39.53 1.81
CA GLY A 292 17.30 -40.64 2.54
C GLY A 292 17.91 -41.65 1.58
N ASN A 293 17.12 -42.18 0.64
CA ASN A 293 17.59 -43.08 -0.40
C ASN A 293 18.71 -42.49 -1.26
N MET A 294 18.63 -41.19 -1.56
CA MET A 294 19.70 -40.48 -2.29
C MET A 294 20.98 -40.41 -1.47
N THR A 295 20.92 -40.20 -0.18
CA THR A 295 22.06 -40.21 0.72
C THR A 295 22.73 -41.55 0.76
N GLU A 296 21.96 -42.65 0.95
CA GLU A 296 22.47 -44.03 0.96
C GLU A 296 23.21 -44.40 -0.33
N ARG A 297 22.76 -43.90 -1.47
CA ARG A 297 23.42 -44.15 -2.78
C ARG A 297 24.73 -43.38 -2.96
N LEU A 298 24.87 -42.19 -2.33
CA LEU A 298 26.07 -41.34 -2.48
C LEU A 298 27.16 -41.67 -1.46
N LEU A 299 26.82 -42.27 -0.32
CA LEU A 299 27.76 -42.56 0.76
C LEU A 299 28.87 -43.54 0.37
N PRO A 300 28.62 -44.69 -0.29
CA PRO A 300 29.67 -45.69 -0.61
C PRO A 300 30.80 -45.10 -1.46
N ASP A 301 30.48 -44.26 -2.43
CA ASP A 301 31.49 -43.61 -3.27
C ASP A 301 32.37 -42.68 -2.45
N LEU A 302 31.81 -41.93 -1.50
CA LEU A 302 32.55 -41.02 -0.64
C LEU A 302 33.38 -41.78 0.40
N GLU A 303 32.84 -42.86 0.98
CA GLU A 303 33.59 -43.73 1.88
C GLU A 303 34.85 -44.31 1.21
N SER A 304 34.70 -44.82 0.00
CA SER A 304 35.84 -45.34 -0.77
C SER A 304 36.88 -44.29 -1.04
N VAL A 305 36.52 -43.05 -1.44
CA VAL A 305 37.46 -41.98 -1.74
C VAL A 305 38.19 -41.50 -0.48
N TYR A 306 37.56 -41.52 0.69
CA TYR A 306 38.09 -41.03 1.96
C TYR A 306 38.44 -42.12 2.96
N GLU A 307 38.53 -43.39 2.51
CA GLU A 307 38.87 -44.54 3.35
C GLU A 307 40.15 -44.32 4.20
N TYR A 308 41.13 -43.64 3.62
CA TYR A 308 42.38 -43.30 4.29
C TYR A 308 42.22 -42.47 5.56
N LYS A 309 41.09 -41.85 5.78
CA LYS A 309 40.77 -41.04 6.98
C LYS A 309 40.22 -41.88 8.14
N ASN A 310 39.83 -43.11 7.92
CA ASN A 310 39.23 -44.00 8.94
C ASN A 310 38.05 -43.30 9.66
N ILE A 311 37.11 -42.76 8.91
CA ILE A 311 35.95 -42.03 9.46
C ILE A 311 34.87 -43.03 9.87
N THR A 312 34.32 -42.90 11.07
CA THR A 312 33.17 -43.68 11.52
C THR A 312 31.89 -43.02 11.04
N LEU A 313 31.08 -43.76 10.28
CA LEU A 313 29.82 -43.28 9.73
C LEU A 313 28.64 -43.81 10.55
N HIS A 314 27.72 -42.91 10.94
CA HIS A 314 26.44 -43.21 11.57
C HIS A 314 25.31 -42.63 10.72
N VAL A 315 24.41 -43.50 10.24
CA VAL A 315 23.24 -43.09 9.44
C VAL A 315 22.01 -43.58 10.16
N ASP A 316 21.11 -42.65 10.46
CA ASP A 316 19.85 -42.94 11.16
C ASP A 316 18.72 -42.11 10.54
N PHE A 317 17.84 -42.76 9.81
CA PHE A 317 16.65 -42.12 9.22
C PHE A 317 15.41 -42.61 9.98
N ALA A 318 14.88 -41.73 10.84
CA ALA A 318 13.69 -42.01 11.65
C ALA A 318 12.45 -42.19 10.77
N ASP A 319 12.36 -41.45 9.65
CA ASP A 319 11.25 -41.51 8.68
C ASP A 319 11.76 -41.30 7.25
N THR A 320 10.88 -41.56 6.27
CA THR A 320 11.16 -41.26 4.86
C THR A 320 11.19 -39.74 4.66
N VAL A 321 12.33 -39.23 4.20
CA VAL A 321 12.56 -37.79 3.99
C VAL A 321 12.26 -37.42 2.55
N VAL A 322 11.03 -37.00 2.26
CA VAL A 322 10.61 -36.57 0.92
C VAL A 322 10.54 -35.06 0.82
N ALA A 323 11.25 -34.48 -0.14
CA ALA A 323 11.20 -33.05 -0.46
C ALA A 323 10.69 -32.84 -1.89
N GLU A 324 9.78 -31.87 -2.07
CA GLU A 324 9.26 -31.43 -3.38
C GLU A 324 10.28 -30.50 -4.07
N MET A 325 11.14 -31.07 -4.94
CA MET A 325 12.21 -30.34 -5.60
C MET A 325 12.69 -31.02 -6.88
N ASP A 326 13.53 -30.34 -7.65
CA ASP A 326 14.22 -30.94 -8.80
C ASP A 326 15.25 -31.94 -8.31
N ARG A 327 15.21 -33.15 -8.92
CA ARG A 327 16.07 -34.30 -8.52
C ARG A 327 17.56 -34.00 -8.66
N SER A 328 17.96 -33.21 -9.68
CA SER A 328 19.36 -32.81 -9.88
C SER A 328 19.84 -31.86 -8.80
N LEU A 329 18.97 -30.94 -8.35
CA LEU A 329 19.27 -30.03 -7.25
C LEU A 329 19.24 -30.73 -5.89
N ALA A 330 18.39 -31.72 -5.70
CA ALA A 330 18.44 -32.60 -4.53
C ALA A 330 19.80 -33.28 -4.42
N GLN A 331 20.29 -33.87 -5.54
CA GLN A 331 21.62 -34.49 -5.59
C GLN A 331 22.73 -33.48 -5.27
N VAL A 332 22.64 -32.26 -5.78
CA VAL A 332 23.60 -31.17 -5.47
C VAL A 332 23.58 -30.84 -3.98
N LEU A 333 22.39 -30.69 -3.38
CA LEU A 333 22.22 -30.41 -1.95
C LEU A 333 22.90 -31.47 -1.08
N VAL A 334 22.48 -32.76 -1.26
CA VAL A 334 22.97 -33.89 -0.46
C VAL A 334 24.47 -34.09 -0.68
N SER A 335 24.93 -34.12 -1.95
CA SER A 335 26.34 -34.34 -2.24
C SER A 335 27.28 -33.27 -1.70
N ASN A 336 26.85 -31.98 -1.67
CA ASN A 336 27.67 -30.91 -1.10
C ASN A 336 27.75 -30.99 0.43
N LEU A 337 26.64 -31.34 1.11
CA LEU A 337 26.66 -31.55 2.57
C LEU A 337 27.55 -32.73 2.94
N LEU A 338 27.39 -33.87 2.27
CA LEU A 338 28.21 -35.04 2.52
C LEU A 338 29.69 -34.78 2.21
N LYS A 339 30.00 -34.25 1.03
CA LYS A 339 31.40 -33.90 0.67
C LYS A 339 32.02 -32.94 1.68
N ASN A 340 31.27 -31.95 2.16
CA ASN A 340 31.76 -31.07 3.20
C ASN A 340 32.13 -31.86 4.48
N ALA A 341 31.28 -32.77 4.92
CA ALA A 341 31.52 -33.60 6.10
C ALA A 341 32.77 -34.50 5.96
N PHE A 342 32.98 -35.10 4.78
CA PHE A 342 34.18 -35.92 4.52
C PHE A 342 35.45 -35.09 4.34
N VAL A 343 35.43 -34.03 3.53
CA VAL A 343 36.60 -33.19 3.23
C VAL A 343 37.15 -32.51 4.47
N HIS A 344 36.26 -31.99 5.31
CA HIS A 344 36.66 -31.20 6.50
C HIS A 344 36.79 -32.05 7.78
N ASN A 345 36.57 -33.38 7.70
CA ASN A 345 36.79 -34.26 8.83
C ASN A 345 38.26 -34.44 9.19
N VAL A 346 38.50 -34.89 10.40
CA VAL A 346 39.82 -35.27 10.93
C VAL A 346 40.05 -36.78 10.77
N GLN A 347 41.33 -37.23 10.88
CA GLN A 347 41.66 -38.63 10.91
C GLN A 347 40.99 -39.34 12.11
N GLY A 348 40.34 -40.46 11.89
CA GLY A 348 39.61 -41.20 12.92
C GLY A 348 38.38 -40.49 13.48
N GLY A 349 37.90 -39.49 12.76
CA GLY A 349 36.70 -38.73 13.16
C GLY A 349 35.39 -39.46 12.88
N SER A 350 34.27 -38.78 13.05
CA SER A 350 32.95 -39.33 12.81
C SER A 350 32.09 -38.39 11.92
N ILE A 351 31.17 -39.02 11.19
CA ILE A 351 30.08 -38.33 10.47
C ILE A 351 28.77 -38.96 10.94
N SER A 352 27.78 -38.13 11.29
CA SER A 352 26.42 -38.56 11.57
C SER A 352 25.47 -37.92 10.59
N VAL A 353 24.63 -38.73 9.94
CA VAL A 353 23.56 -38.27 9.07
C VAL A 353 22.24 -38.73 9.67
N THR A 354 21.44 -37.79 10.11
CA THR A 354 20.12 -38.07 10.70
C THR A 354 19.05 -37.31 9.90
N ALA A 355 17.89 -37.92 9.73
CA ALA A 355 16.81 -37.24 9.07
C ALA A 355 15.44 -37.72 9.59
N ASP A 356 14.49 -36.79 9.57
CA ASP A 356 13.09 -37.01 9.87
C ASP A 356 12.19 -36.47 8.74
N SER A 357 10.88 -36.52 8.90
CA SER A 357 9.93 -36.02 7.89
C SER A 357 10.06 -34.52 7.56
N HIS A 358 10.78 -33.76 8.37
CA HIS A 358 10.84 -32.28 8.28
C HIS A 358 12.26 -31.74 8.11
N SER A 359 13.27 -32.50 8.45
CA SER A 359 14.66 -32.04 8.44
C SER A 359 15.66 -33.14 8.10
N MET A 360 16.81 -32.73 7.58
CA MET A 360 17.99 -33.54 7.41
C MET A 360 19.18 -32.84 8.06
N THR A 361 19.90 -33.56 8.91
CA THR A 361 21.06 -33.05 9.62
C THR A 361 22.30 -33.86 9.27
N VAL A 362 23.37 -33.19 8.88
CA VAL A 362 24.70 -33.80 8.68
C VAL A 362 25.65 -33.16 9.70
N ALA A 363 26.17 -33.99 10.61
CA ALA A 363 27.14 -33.57 11.60
C ALA A 363 28.48 -34.28 11.37
N ASN A 364 29.57 -33.57 11.55
CA ASN A 364 30.93 -34.12 11.40
C ASN A 364 31.91 -33.55 12.43
N THR A 365 32.83 -34.38 12.86
CA THR A 365 34.04 -33.90 13.55
C THR A 365 34.90 -33.10 12.61
N GLY A 366 35.65 -32.13 13.12
CA GLY A 366 36.48 -31.24 12.30
C GLY A 366 37.41 -30.37 13.14
N VAL A 367 37.69 -29.17 12.70
CA VAL A 367 38.46 -28.19 13.47
C VAL A 367 37.74 -27.91 14.80
N PRO A 368 38.40 -27.98 15.97
CA PRO A 368 37.73 -27.86 17.27
C PRO A 368 37.36 -26.42 17.67
N ARG A 369 36.80 -25.67 16.72
CA ARG A 369 36.31 -24.29 16.89
C ARG A 369 35.12 -24.02 15.98
N PRO A 370 34.15 -23.21 16.39
CA PRO A 370 33.03 -22.84 15.54
C PRO A 370 33.52 -22.08 14.29
N LEU A 371 32.81 -22.25 13.19
CA LEU A 371 32.99 -21.45 11.98
C LEU A 371 32.15 -20.16 12.11
N ASP A 372 32.48 -19.15 11.31
CA ASP A 372 31.72 -17.89 11.27
C ASP A 372 30.35 -18.13 10.61
N GLU A 373 29.28 -18.24 11.43
CA GLU A 373 27.92 -18.50 10.98
C GLU A 373 27.42 -17.47 9.95
N GLY A 374 27.89 -16.21 10.05
CA GLY A 374 27.52 -15.15 9.10
C GLY A 374 28.14 -15.33 7.71
N LYS A 375 29.27 -16.06 7.61
CA LYS A 375 30.05 -16.13 6.38
C LYS A 375 30.15 -17.50 5.74
N ILE A 376 29.88 -18.59 6.47
CA ILE A 376 30.08 -19.95 5.95
C ILE A 376 29.29 -20.28 4.70
N PHE A 377 28.18 -19.54 4.45
CA PHE A 377 27.33 -19.69 3.26
C PHE A 377 27.64 -18.65 2.17
N GLU A 378 28.63 -17.75 2.41
CA GLU A 378 29.09 -16.81 1.38
C GLU A 378 29.90 -17.52 0.28
N ARG A 379 29.84 -16.96 -0.92
CA ARG A 379 30.59 -17.50 -2.07
C ARG A 379 32.09 -17.29 -1.84
N PHE A 380 32.89 -18.33 -2.16
CA PHE A 380 34.35 -18.33 -2.01
C PHE A 380 34.84 -18.19 -0.56
N TYR A 381 33.99 -18.44 0.42
CA TYR A 381 34.42 -18.45 1.81
C TYR A 381 35.27 -19.70 2.10
N HIS A 382 36.44 -19.51 2.65
CA HIS A 382 37.37 -20.55 3.10
C HIS A 382 37.73 -20.31 4.56
N SER A 383 37.71 -21.36 5.37
CA SER A 383 38.36 -21.31 6.68
C SER A 383 39.86 -21.19 6.48
N ALA A 384 40.55 -20.41 7.33
CA ALA A 384 41.98 -20.04 7.18
C ALA A 384 42.91 -21.25 7.05
N ASP A 385 42.49 -22.43 7.43
CA ASP A 385 43.33 -23.63 7.54
C ASP A 385 43.36 -24.55 6.32
N LYS A 386 42.49 -24.38 5.31
CA LYS A 386 42.46 -25.26 4.11
C LYS A 386 42.09 -24.51 2.81
N LYS A 387 43.09 -24.31 1.96
CA LYS A 387 42.91 -23.72 0.60
C LYS A 387 42.46 -24.72 -0.49
N SER A 388 42.12 -25.97 -0.16
CA SER A 388 41.90 -27.04 -1.15
C SER A 388 40.43 -27.19 -1.64
N SER A 389 39.49 -26.42 -1.12
CA SER A 389 38.08 -26.43 -1.55
C SER A 389 37.74 -25.21 -2.40
N THR A 390 36.71 -25.29 -3.25
CA THR A 390 36.27 -24.16 -4.12
C THR A 390 35.57 -23.03 -3.36
N GLY A 391 35.18 -23.25 -2.10
CA GLY A 391 34.36 -22.32 -1.31
C GLY A 391 32.94 -22.09 -1.84
N LEU A 392 32.46 -22.95 -2.76
CA LEU A 392 31.14 -22.83 -3.39
C LEU A 392 30.12 -23.88 -2.92
N GLY A 393 30.56 -24.94 -2.24
CA GLY A 393 29.64 -26.05 -1.87
C GLY A 393 28.52 -25.62 -0.94
N LEU A 394 28.83 -24.93 0.17
CA LEU A 394 27.80 -24.45 1.10
C LEU A 394 26.97 -23.30 0.55
N SER A 395 27.53 -22.46 -0.31
CA SER A 395 26.75 -21.43 -1.02
C SER A 395 25.75 -22.03 -2.00
N LEU A 396 26.09 -23.16 -2.66
CA LEU A 396 25.14 -23.93 -3.47
C LEU A 396 24.02 -24.52 -2.61
N VAL A 397 24.33 -25.10 -1.46
CA VAL A 397 23.33 -25.60 -0.51
C VAL A 397 22.37 -24.49 -0.13
N LYS A 398 22.88 -23.31 0.24
CA LYS A 398 22.07 -22.15 0.60
C LYS A 398 21.21 -21.66 -0.55
N ALA A 399 21.74 -21.61 -1.77
CA ALA A 399 20.99 -21.19 -2.96
C ALA A 399 19.85 -22.17 -3.28
N VAL A 400 20.09 -23.48 -3.18
CA VAL A 400 19.04 -24.52 -3.35
C VAL A 400 17.97 -24.36 -2.27
N CYS A 401 18.36 -24.23 -0.99
CA CYS A 401 17.40 -24.02 0.09
C CYS A 401 16.52 -22.77 -0.14
N ASN A 402 17.11 -21.66 -0.53
CA ASN A 402 16.38 -20.43 -0.82
C ASN A 402 15.38 -20.60 -1.98
N LEU A 403 15.76 -21.31 -3.05
CA LEU A 403 14.89 -21.55 -4.21
C LEU A 403 13.60 -22.29 -3.84
N TYR A 404 13.69 -23.24 -2.92
CA TYR A 404 12.55 -24.06 -2.46
C TYR A 404 11.90 -23.56 -1.18
N GLY A 405 12.44 -22.50 -0.56
CA GLY A 405 11.94 -21.95 0.71
C GLY A 405 12.29 -22.83 1.92
N PHE A 406 13.37 -23.61 1.81
CA PHE A 406 13.90 -24.42 2.91
C PHE A 406 14.78 -23.58 3.83
N GLY A 407 14.84 -23.97 5.11
CA GLY A 407 15.79 -23.43 6.06
C GLY A 407 17.13 -24.17 5.98
N ILE A 408 18.25 -23.46 6.18
CA ILE A 408 19.58 -24.06 6.41
C ILE A 408 20.21 -23.38 7.62
N ASN A 409 20.61 -24.19 8.59
CA ASN A 409 21.24 -23.73 9.84
C ASN A 409 22.58 -24.44 10.04
N TYR A 410 23.48 -23.73 10.68
CA TYR A 410 24.74 -24.26 11.17
C TYR A 410 24.81 -24.09 12.70
N SER A 411 25.39 -25.08 13.36
CA SER A 411 25.77 -24.95 14.77
C SER A 411 27.02 -25.77 15.05
N PHE A 412 27.76 -25.41 16.13
CA PHE A 412 28.89 -26.17 16.63
C PHE A 412 28.55 -26.69 18.02
N ARG A 413 28.42 -28.02 18.16
CA ARG A 413 28.03 -28.66 19.42
C ARG A 413 28.86 -29.92 19.64
N ASP A 414 29.29 -30.18 20.84
CA ASP A 414 30.02 -31.38 21.25
C ASP A 414 31.25 -31.69 20.39
N GLY A 415 31.93 -30.64 19.90
CA GLY A 415 33.10 -30.78 19.02
C GLY A 415 32.75 -31.11 17.57
N GLN A 416 31.49 -31.08 17.18
CA GLN A 416 31.03 -31.37 15.83
C GLN A 416 30.44 -30.14 15.14
N HIS A 417 30.68 -30.03 13.83
CA HIS A 417 30.03 -29.09 12.94
C HIS A 417 28.72 -29.72 12.46
N VAL A 418 27.59 -29.06 12.76
CA VAL A 418 26.24 -29.58 12.49
C VAL A 418 25.56 -28.67 11.47
N PHE A 419 25.15 -29.22 10.34
CA PHE A 419 24.40 -28.57 9.27
C PHE A 419 23.02 -29.18 9.21
N THR A 420 21.97 -28.39 9.41
CA THR A 420 20.57 -28.85 9.38
C THR A 420 19.79 -28.14 8.30
N VAL A 421 19.22 -28.91 7.38
CA VAL A 421 18.27 -28.43 6.36
C VAL A 421 16.86 -28.74 6.84
N VAL A 422 15.99 -27.73 6.87
CA VAL A 422 14.59 -27.85 7.31
C VAL A 422 13.66 -27.68 6.10
N PHE A 423 12.86 -28.69 5.80
CA PHE A 423 12.00 -28.77 4.61
C PHE A 423 10.59 -28.26 4.83
N SER A 424 10.11 -28.13 6.07
CA SER A 424 8.76 -27.61 6.33
C SER A 424 8.70 -26.11 6.12
N LYS A 425 7.71 -25.67 5.37
CA LYS A 425 7.28 -24.27 5.42
C LYS A 425 6.66 -24.03 6.81
N ASN A 426 7.22 -23.06 7.56
CA ASN A 426 6.46 -22.43 8.65
C ASN A 426 5.30 -21.66 8.06
#